data_69b49ebf48020a5ff975b974beac29d2
#
_entry.id   69b49ebf48020a5ff975b974beac29d2
#
_cell.length_a   1.000
_cell.length_b   1.000
_cell.length_c   1.000
_cell.angle_alpha   90.00
_cell.angle_beta   90.00
_cell.angle_gamma   90.00
#
_symmetry.space_group_name_H-M   'P 1'
#
loop_
_entity.id
_entity.type
_entity.pdbx_description
1 polymer ?
#
loop_
_entity_poly.entity_id
_entity_poly.type
_entity_poly.pdbx_seq_one_letter_code
_entity_poly.pdbx_strand_id
1 'polypeptide(L)'
;MEYSFELCLTPNYKMTVEDLRKYGVGPKIPTAIVTWILLISLFVISYTKGMLVKYWKIETVLAVVLLVAFFTPHYLTWFSFAKLKKKNDGRLPEAIVRFADSITCQIGEGIVAFDYADLVGVIHMRHSYKLQFTNRRGLLLDTDAFTKGTFSEFKKFIRQKRPDLVIPE
;
A
#
# COMPACT_ATOMS: atom_id res chain seq x y z
N MET A 1 9.37 -29.40 6.82
CA MET A 1 10.01 -28.59 5.75
C MET A 1 10.79 -27.49 6.41
N GLU A 2 12.07 -27.41 6.10
CA GLU A 2 12.92 -26.34 6.64
C GLU A 2 12.74 -25.10 5.76
N TYR A 3 12.28 -23.98 6.36
CA TYR A 3 12.10 -22.71 5.65
C TYR A 3 13.36 -21.85 5.80
N SER A 4 13.72 -21.16 4.72
CA SER A 4 14.90 -20.29 4.70
C SER A 4 14.67 -18.95 5.39
N PHE A 5 13.45 -18.41 5.23
CA PHE A 5 13.07 -17.12 5.82
C PHE A 5 11.66 -17.18 6.39
N GLU A 6 11.46 -16.47 7.49
CA GLU A 6 10.14 -16.30 8.09
C GLU A 6 9.93 -14.82 8.47
N LEU A 7 8.73 -14.33 8.19
CA LEU A 7 8.28 -13.00 8.59
C LEU A 7 6.97 -13.12 9.35
N CYS A 8 6.85 -12.33 10.40
CA CYS A 8 5.59 -12.11 11.10
C CYS A 8 5.06 -10.72 10.71
N LEU A 9 4.02 -10.68 9.89
CA LEU A 9 3.45 -9.45 9.36
C LEU A 9 2.15 -9.12 10.06
N THR A 10 2.08 -7.94 10.66
CA THR A 10 0.81 -7.34 11.07
C THR A 10 0.37 -6.32 10.03
N PRO A 11 -0.94 -6.27 9.68
CA PRO A 11 -1.43 -5.25 8.76
C PRO A 11 -1.04 -3.85 9.22
N ASN A 12 -0.24 -3.14 8.41
CA ASN A 12 0.24 -1.81 8.73
C ASN A 12 -0.57 -0.76 7.98
N TYR A 13 -1.17 0.16 8.71
CA TYR A 13 -2.02 1.21 8.15
C TYR A 13 -1.30 2.08 7.12
N LYS A 14 -0.08 2.54 7.46
CA LYS A 14 0.70 3.42 6.56
C LYS A 14 1.06 2.72 5.25
N MET A 15 1.51 1.46 5.34
CA MET A 15 1.86 0.64 4.16
C MET A 15 0.63 0.39 3.27
N THR A 16 -0.52 0.11 3.87
CA THR A 16 -1.76 -0.13 3.12
C THR A 16 -2.25 1.13 2.40
N VAL A 17 -2.20 2.30 3.06
CA VAL A 17 -2.54 3.59 2.42
C VAL A 17 -1.59 3.91 1.27
N GLU A 18 -0.30 3.65 1.45
CA GLU A 18 0.71 3.87 0.41
C GLU A 18 0.47 2.95 -0.80
N ASP A 19 0.17 1.67 -0.55
CA ASP A 19 -0.16 0.71 -1.61
C ASP A 19 -1.38 1.15 -2.42
N LEU A 20 -2.46 1.54 -1.75
CA LEU A 20 -3.66 2.06 -2.41
C LEU A 20 -3.35 3.27 -3.30
N ARG A 21 -2.57 4.23 -2.80
CA ARG A 21 -2.16 5.40 -3.58
C ARG A 21 -1.30 5.05 -4.79
N LYS A 22 -0.45 4.05 -4.66
CA LYS A 22 0.41 3.56 -5.76
C LYS A 22 -0.42 2.94 -6.89
N TYR A 23 -1.56 2.32 -6.56
CA TYR A 23 -2.53 1.79 -7.53
C TYR A 23 -3.57 2.81 -8.03
N GLY A 24 -3.37 4.09 -7.75
CA GLY A 24 -4.23 5.16 -8.24
C GLY A 24 -5.50 5.41 -7.42
N VAL A 25 -5.59 4.83 -6.23
CA VAL A 25 -6.65 5.16 -5.28
C VAL A 25 -6.29 6.45 -4.56
N GLY A 26 -6.82 7.55 -5.06
CA GLY A 26 -6.52 8.90 -4.59
C GLY A 26 -5.25 9.50 -5.20
N PRO A 27 -5.09 10.83 -5.09
CA PRO A 27 -3.95 11.52 -5.67
C PRO A 27 -2.65 11.20 -4.94
N LYS A 28 -1.54 11.18 -5.68
CA LYS A 28 -0.20 11.16 -5.08
C LYS A 28 0.01 12.44 -4.27
N ILE A 29 0.72 12.35 -3.15
CA ILE A 29 0.93 13.50 -2.25
C ILE A 29 1.45 14.75 -2.97
N PRO A 30 2.50 14.68 -3.82
CA PRO A 30 2.97 15.86 -4.55
C PRO A 30 1.90 16.48 -5.46
N THR A 31 1.15 15.63 -6.19
CA THR A 31 0.05 16.06 -7.07
C THR A 31 -1.07 16.72 -6.27
N ALA A 32 -1.42 16.15 -5.12
CA ALA A 32 -2.43 16.73 -4.22
C ALA A 32 -2.01 18.12 -3.73
N ILE A 33 -0.77 18.30 -3.31
CA ILE A 33 -0.25 19.59 -2.85
C ILE A 33 -0.34 20.64 -3.96
N VAL A 34 0.13 20.32 -5.17
CA VAL A 34 0.05 21.24 -6.33
C VAL A 34 -1.39 21.60 -6.64
N THR A 35 -2.30 20.62 -6.63
CA THR A 35 -3.72 20.85 -6.90
C THR A 35 -4.37 21.75 -5.85
N TRP A 36 -4.02 21.57 -4.56
CA TRP A 36 -4.49 22.45 -3.49
C TRP A 36 -3.96 23.88 -3.61
N ILE A 37 -2.67 24.05 -3.96
CA ILE A 37 -2.08 25.38 -4.20
C ILE A 37 -2.83 26.08 -5.34
N LEU A 38 -3.08 25.39 -6.45
CA LEU A 38 -3.85 25.94 -7.58
C LEU A 38 -5.26 26.34 -7.18
N LEU A 39 -5.95 25.50 -6.40
CA LEU A 39 -7.31 25.79 -5.92
C LEU A 39 -7.34 27.03 -5.01
N ILE A 40 -6.40 27.11 -4.07
CA ILE A 40 -6.28 28.28 -3.18
C ILE A 40 -5.97 29.54 -4.01
N SER A 41 -5.07 29.45 -5.00
CA SER A 41 -4.75 30.57 -5.88
C SER A 41 -5.96 31.04 -6.68
N LEU A 42 -6.74 30.11 -7.23
CA LEU A 42 -8.00 30.40 -7.92
C LEU A 42 -9.00 31.11 -7.00
N PHE A 43 -9.17 30.63 -5.78
CA PHE A 43 -10.04 31.23 -4.78
C PHE A 43 -9.62 32.67 -4.45
N VAL A 44 -8.32 32.92 -4.24
CA VAL A 44 -7.78 34.26 -3.98
C VAL A 44 -8.02 35.20 -5.17
N ILE A 45 -7.79 34.72 -6.42
CA ILE A 45 -8.03 35.50 -7.63
C ILE A 45 -9.53 35.83 -7.78
N SER A 46 -10.41 34.84 -7.56
CA SER A 46 -11.88 35.05 -7.62
C SER A 46 -12.35 36.07 -6.57
N TYR A 47 -11.76 36.02 -5.38
CA TYR A 47 -12.05 36.98 -4.30
C TYR A 47 -11.61 38.40 -4.66
N THR A 48 -10.35 38.59 -5.09
CA THR A 48 -9.78 39.88 -5.41
C THR A 48 -10.42 40.56 -6.62
N LYS A 49 -10.93 39.75 -7.57
CA LYS A 49 -11.63 40.23 -8.78
C LYS A 49 -13.14 40.44 -8.58
N GLY A 50 -13.68 40.18 -7.38
CA GLY A 50 -15.13 40.25 -7.09
C GLY A 50 -15.96 39.21 -7.81
N MET A 51 -15.32 38.19 -8.38
CA MET A 51 -15.99 37.08 -9.11
C MET A 51 -16.49 35.97 -8.19
N LEU A 52 -16.14 36.00 -6.92
CA LEU A 52 -16.47 34.95 -5.95
C LEU A 52 -17.97 34.64 -5.93
N VAL A 53 -18.82 35.67 -5.97
CA VAL A 53 -20.29 35.49 -5.95
C VAL A 53 -20.76 34.67 -7.14
N LYS A 54 -20.07 34.73 -8.27
CA LYS A 54 -20.44 34.03 -9.51
C LYS A 54 -19.96 32.56 -9.50
N TYR A 55 -18.76 32.28 -8.97
CA TYR A 55 -18.09 30.98 -9.14
C TYR A 55 -17.98 30.16 -7.84
N TRP A 56 -18.42 30.69 -6.67
CA TRP A 56 -18.27 30.02 -5.38
C TRP A 56 -18.81 28.57 -5.35
N LYS A 57 -19.94 28.31 -6.05
CA LYS A 57 -20.52 26.96 -6.10
C LYS A 57 -19.58 25.95 -6.77
N ILE A 58 -18.98 26.35 -7.88
CA ILE A 58 -18.04 25.49 -8.65
C ILE A 58 -16.78 25.24 -7.83
N GLU A 59 -16.25 26.28 -7.21
CA GLU A 59 -15.03 26.20 -6.36
C GLU A 59 -15.29 25.32 -5.15
N THR A 60 -16.44 25.44 -4.50
CA THR A 60 -16.84 24.60 -3.37
C THR A 60 -16.97 23.12 -3.78
N VAL A 61 -17.65 22.83 -4.89
CA VAL A 61 -17.77 21.45 -5.40
C VAL A 61 -16.40 20.86 -5.69
N LEU A 62 -15.52 21.62 -6.35
CA LEU A 62 -14.17 21.17 -6.67
C LEU A 62 -13.35 20.88 -5.41
N ALA A 63 -13.43 21.76 -4.40
CA ALA A 63 -12.77 21.56 -3.11
C ALA A 63 -13.26 20.29 -2.40
N VAL A 64 -14.56 20.05 -2.38
CA VAL A 64 -15.15 18.84 -1.80
C VAL A 64 -14.70 17.59 -2.52
N VAL A 65 -14.71 17.58 -3.87
CA VAL A 65 -14.24 16.43 -4.66
C VAL A 65 -12.78 16.12 -4.37
N LEU A 66 -11.92 17.14 -4.28
CA LEU A 66 -10.50 16.97 -3.96
C LEU A 66 -10.30 16.44 -2.53
N LEU A 67 -11.06 16.95 -1.56
CA LEU A 67 -11.06 16.42 -0.19
C LEU A 67 -11.43 14.94 -0.16
N VAL A 68 -12.54 14.59 -0.78
CA VAL A 68 -12.99 13.19 -0.84
C VAL A 68 -11.92 12.32 -1.49
N ALA A 69 -11.38 12.72 -2.65
CA ALA A 69 -10.34 11.97 -3.35
C ALA A 69 -9.07 11.79 -2.48
N PHE A 70 -8.66 12.83 -1.75
CA PHE A 70 -7.48 12.79 -0.89
C PHE A 70 -7.66 11.82 0.30
N PHE A 71 -8.84 11.82 0.91
CA PHE A 71 -9.13 10.98 2.08
C PHE A 71 -9.59 9.56 1.74
N THR A 72 -9.97 9.28 0.48
CA THR A 72 -10.45 7.96 0.05
C THR A 72 -9.52 6.81 0.46
N PRO A 73 -8.18 6.83 0.23
CA PRO A 73 -7.33 5.71 0.64
C PRO A 73 -7.29 5.52 2.16
N HIS A 74 -7.38 6.60 2.93
CA HIS A 74 -7.45 6.53 4.40
C HIS A 74 -8.77 5.92 4.86
N TYR A 75 -9.88 6.33 4.27
CA TYR A 75 -11.20 5.81 4.57
C TYR A 75 -11.31 4.31 4.25
N LEU A 76 -10.88 3.90 3.06
CA LEU A 76 -10.87 2.49 2.65
C LEU A 76 -10.00 1.63 3.57
N THR A 77 -8.82 2.12 3.92
CA THR A 77 -7.93 1.42 4.86
C THR A 77 -8.58 1.31 6.24
N TRP A 78 -9.10 2.42 6.78
CA TRP A 78 -9.76 2.42 8.08
C TRP A 78 -10.94 1.43 8.12
N PHE A 79 -11.79 1.46 7.10
CA PHE A 79 -12.93 0.55 7.01
C PHE A 79 -12.50 -0.91 6.92
N SER A 80 -11.47 -1.22 6.13
CA SER A 80 -10.90 -2.56 6.00
C SER A 80 -10.33 -3.06 7.33
N PHE A 81 -9.59 -2.20 8.04
CA PHE A 81 -9.03 -2.54 9.36
C PHE A 81 -10.12 -2.70 10.42
N ALA A 82 -11.16 -1.86 10.42
CA ALA A 82 -12.32 -2.02 11.31
C ALA A 82 -13.03 -3.36 11.08
N LYS A 83 -13.21 -3.74 9.81
CA LYS A 83 -13.80 -5.04 9.43
C LYS A 83 -12.93 -6.22 9.87
N LEU A 84 -11.60 -6.12 9.68
CA LEU A 84 -10.65 -7.14 10.12
C LEU A 84 -10.65 -7.30 11.65
N LYS A 85 -10.61 -6.19 12.39
CA LYS A 85 -10.70 -6.20 13.85
C LYS A 85 -12.01 -6.83 14.33
N LYS A 86 -13.14 -6.46 13.71
CA LYS A 86 -14.46 -7.04 14.08
C LYS A 86 -14.49 -8.56 13.87
N LYS A 87 -13.79 -9.07 12.84
CA LYS A 87 -13.72 -10.51 12.54
C LYS A 87 -12.75 -11.27 13.47
N ASN A 88 -11.79 -10.58 14.09
CA ASN A 88 -10.72 -11.19 14.89
C ASN A 88 -10.71 -10.65 16.33
N ASP A 89 -11.86 -10.64 17.01
CA ASP A 89 -12.00 -10.28 18.42
C ASP A 89 -11.30 -8.97 18.83
N GLY A 90 -11.39 -7.95 17.97
CA GLY A 90 -10.82 -6.63 18.20
C GLY A 90 -9.33 -6.50 17.88
N ARG A 91 -8.64 -7.56 17.45
CA ARG A 91 -7.23 -7.55 17.08
C ARG A 91 -7.05 -7.60 15.57
N LEU A 92 -5.92 -7.10 15.09
CA LEU A 92 -5.51 -7.33 13.70
C LEU A 92 -4.88 -8.72 13.60
N PRO A 93 -5.24 -9.52 12.57
CA PRO A 93 -4.66 -10.83 12.40
C PRO A 93 -3.17 -10.70 12.05
N GLU A 94 -2.35 -11.55 12.65
CA GLU A 94 -0.96 -11.73 12.24
C GLU A 94 -0.90 -12.68 11.05
N ALA A 95 -0.04 -12.35 10.10
CA ALA A 95 0.26 -13.19 8.96
C ALA A 95 1.69 -13.70 9.07
N ILE A 96 1.86 -15.00 9.11
CA ILE A 96 3.18 -15.63 9.09
C ILE A 96 3.49 -16.00 7.65
N VAL A 97 4.55 -15.41 7.12
CA VAL A 97 5.02 -15.69 5.76
C VAL A 97 6.31 -16.48 5.83
N ARG A 98 6.32 -17.64 5.20
CA ARG A 98 7.48 -18.54 5.13
C ARG A 98 7.93 -18.71 3.70
N PHE A 99 9.23 -18.63 3.50
CA PHE A 99 9.88 -18.82 2.21
C PHE A 99 10.72 -20.09 2.25
N ALA A 100 10.34 -21.06 1.45
CA ALA A 100 11.03 -22.34 1.28
C ALA A 100 11.10 -22.66 -0.22
N ASP A 101 10.66 -23.83 -0.63
CA ASP A 101 10.47 -24.18 -2.05
C ASP A 101 9.28 -23.44 -2.67
N SER A 102 8.30 -23.07 -1.85
CA SER A 102 7.20 -22.16 -2.20
C SER A 102 7.06 -21.07 -1.13
N ILE A 103 6.31 -20.03 -1.44
CA ILE A 103 5.98 -18.96 -0.51
C ILE A 103 4.64 -19.32 0.13
N THR A 104 4.61 -19.48 1.44
CA THR A 104 3.37 -19.75 2.18
C THR A 104 3.04 -18.57 3.08
N CYS A 105 1.80 -18.12 3.03
CA CYS A 105 1.26 -17.06 3.89
C CYS A 105 0.13 -17.65 4.73
N GLN A 106 0.31 -17.73 6.02
CA GLN A 106 -0.67 -18.21 6.97
C GLN A 106 -1.30 -17.02 7.70
N ILE A 107 -2.63 -16.89 7.62
CA ILE A 107 -3.42 -15.89 8.32
C ILE A 107 -4.49 -16.60 9.13
N GLY A 108 -4.31 -16.68 10.45
CA GLY A 108 -5.14 -17.51 11.30
C GLY A 108 -5.08 -18.97 10.87
N GLU A 109 -6.24 -19.59 10.58
CA GLU A 109 -6.33 -20.96 10.09
C GLU A 109 -6.15 -21.09 8.56
N GLY A 110 -6.21 -19.95 7.83
CA GLY A 110 -6.08 -19.94 6.38
C GLY A 110 -4.63 -19.95 5.92
N ILE A 111 -4.30 -20.85 4.97
CA ILE A 111 -2.98 -20.90 4.33
C ILE A 111 -3.15 -20.61 2.85
N VAL A 112 -2.37 -19.66 2.35
CA VAL A 112 -2.27 -19.33 0.93
C VAL A 112 -0.85 -19.62 0.49
N ALA A 113 -0.69 -20.39 -0.58
CA ALA A 113 0.61 -20.65 -1.18
C ALA A 113 0.77 -19.87 -2.49
N PHE A 114 1.99 -19.43 -2.76
CA PHE A 114 2.40 -18.79 -4.01
C PHE A 114 3.65 -19.51 -4.55
N ASP A 115 3.71 -19.65 -5.86
CA ASP A 115 4.90 -20.15 -6.53
C ASP A 115 5.83 -18.98 -6.88
N TYR A 116 7.15 -19.22 -6.85
CA TYR A 116 8.12 -18.24 -7.35
C TYR A 116 7.96 -17.99 -8.85
N ALA A 117 7.48 -18.96 -9.61
CA ALA A 117 7.17 -18.81 -11.03
C ALA A 117 6.12 -17.71 -11.27
N ASP A 118 5.17 -17.54 -10.35
CA ASP A 118 4.12 -16.52 -10.42
C ASP A 118 4.61 -15.12 -10.01
N LEU A 119 5.79 -15.00 -9.42
CA LEU A 119 6.36 -13.73 -9.00
C LEU A 119 6.79 -12.92 -10.23
N VAL A 120 6.08 -11.83 -10.53
CA VAL A 120 6.31 -10.98 -11.72
C VAL A 120 7.09 -9.71 -11.42
N GLY A 121 7.23 -9.34 -10.15
CA GLY A 121 7.96 -8.13 -9.80
C GLY A 121 8.14 -7.92 -8.31
N VAL A 122 9.14 -7.11 -7.98
CA VAL A 122 9.37 -6.60 -6.62
C VAL A 122 9.33 -5.08 -6.72
N ILE A 123 8.46 -4.44 -5.97
CA ILE A 123 8.28 -3.00 -5.99
C ILE A 123 8.76 -2.43 -4.67
N HIS A 124 9.71 -1.50 -4.71
CA HIS A 124 10.10 -0.71 -3.55
C HIS A 124 9.06 0.37 -3.28
N MET A 125 8.59 0.45 -2.06
CA MET A 125 7.69 1.46 -1.53
C MET A 125 8.43 2.24 -0.44
N ARG A 126 7.88 3.35 0.00
CA ARG A 126 8.55 4.20 1.00
C ARG A 126 8.84 3.49 2.33
N HIS A 127 7.97 2.57 2.73
CA HIS A 127 8.04 1.90 4.03
C HIS A 127 8.02 0.37 3.93
N SER A 128 8.07 -0.17 2.71
CA SER A 128 7.91 -1.61 2.49
C SER A 128 8.37 -2.03 1.11
N TYR A 129 8.47 -3.33 0.91
CA TYR A 129 8.57 -3.94 -0.40
C TYR A 129 7.29 -4.71 -0.71
N LYS A 130 6.88 -4.71 -1.95
CA LYS A 130 5.73 -5.49 -2.41
C LYS A 130 6.20 -6.54 -3.41
N LEU A 131 5.99 -7.81 -3.08
CA LEU A 131 6.04 -8.89 -4.05
C LEU A 131 4.76 -8.91 -4.86
N GLN A 132 4.86 -8.85 -6.17
CA GLN A 132 3.72 -8.82 -7.07
C GLN A 132 3.63 -10.14 -7.84
N PHE A 133 2.46 -10.78 -7.83
CA PHE A 133 2.19 -12.05 -8.48
C PHE A 133 1.26 -11.88 -9.68
N THR A 134 1.31 -12.83 -10.62
CA THR A 134 0.55 -12.84 -11.89
C THR A 134 -0.94 -12.58 -11.69
N ASN A 135 -1.55 -13.10 -10.65
CA ASN A 135 -2.98 -12.98 -10.36
C ASN A 135 -3.38 -11.63 -9.72
N ARG A 136 -2.59 -10.57 -9.92
CA ARG A 136 -2.75 -9.25 -9.26
C ARG A 136 -2.71 -9.32 -7.73
N ARG A 137 -2.32 -10.45 -7.17
CA ARG A 137 -2.07 -10.59 -5.73
C ARG A 137 -0.74 -9.92 -5.40
N GLY A 138 -0.63 -9.39 -4.20
CA GLY A 138 0.60 -8.79 -3.73
C GLY A 138 0.80 -9.09 -2.26
N LEU A 139 2.05 -9.33 -1.89
CA LEU A 139 2.47 -9.50 -0.52
C LEU A 139 3.32 -8.31 -0.13
N LEU A 140 2.86 -7.55 0.87
CA LEU A 140 3.62 -6.44 1.43
C LEU A 140 4.61 -7.00 2.46
N LEU A 141 5.88 -6.67 2.29
CA LEU A 141 6.95 -7.07 3.19
C LEU A 141 7.45 -5.85 3.96
N ASP A 142 7.44 -5.95 5.26
CA ASP A 142 8.15 -5.02 6.14
C ASP A 142 9.59 -5.52 6.29
N THR A 143 10.58 -4.63 6.09
CA THR A 143 11.99 -4.98 6.20
C THR A 143 12.40 -5.39 7.60
N ASP A 144 11.66 -4.93 8.60
CA ASP A 144 11.95 -5.14 10.02
C ASP A 144 11.15 -6.32 10.61
N ALA A 145 10.27 -6.94 9.81
CA ALA A 145 9.38 -8.03 10.26
C ALA A 145 9.98 -9.43 10.13
N PHE A 146 11.25 -9.55 9.76
CA PHE A 146 11.92 -10.84 9.64
C PHE A 146 12.19 -11.48 11.01
N THR A 147 11.60 -12.64 11.25
CA THR A 147 11.84 -13.46 12.46
C THR A 147 12.96 -14.48 12.23
N LYS A 148 13.20 -14.87 10.99
CA LYS A 148 14.34 -15.72 10.57
C LYS A 148 14.97 -15.14 9.32
N GLY A 149 16.30 -14.92 9.34
CA GLY A 149 17.07 -14.31 8.28
C GLY A 149 16.98 -12.77 8.29
N THR A 150 17.63 -12.15 7.31
CA THR A 150 17.64 -10.70 7.13
C THR A 150 17.07 -10.32 5.76
N PHE A 151 16.57 -9.09 5.62
CA PHE A 151 16.07 -8.60 4.33
C PHE A 151 17.17 -8.60 3.23
N SER A 152 18.43 -8.34 3.60
CA SER A 152 19.55 -8.37 2.66
C SER A 152 19.81 -9.78 2.11
N GLU A 153 19.78 -10.80 2.97
CA GLU A 153 19.89 -12.20 2.60
C GLU A 153 18.69 -12.66 1.77
N PHE A 154 17.50 -12.21 2.17
CA PHE A 154 16.27 -12.46 1.42
C PHE A 154 16.33 -11.91 -0.01
N LYS A 155 16.88 -10.69 -0.24
CA LYS A 155 17.07 -10.17 -1.59
C LYS A 155 17.98 -11.08 -2.44
N LYS A 156 19.05 -11.61 -1.86
CA LYS A 156 19.95 -12.56 -2.54
C LYS A 156 19.21 -13.87 -2.86
N PHE A 157 18.44 -14.39 -1.92
CA PHE A 157 17.65 -15.60 -2.10
C PHE A 157 16.61 -15.45 -3.23
N ILE A 158 15.88 -14.33 -3.29
CA ILE A 158 14.93 -14.09 -4.38
C ILE A 158 15.64 -13.98 -5.73
N ARG A 159 16.82 -13.34 -5.79
CA ARG A 159 17.64 -13.29 -7.03
C ARG A 159 18.09 -14.68 -7.48
N GLN A 160 18.35 -15.60 -6.55
CA GLN A 160 18.70 -17.00 -6.90
C GLN A 160 17.48 -17.78 -7.44
N LYS A 161 16.30 -17.60 -6.83
CA LYS A 161 15.06 -18.26 -7.28
C LYS A 161 14.53 -17.66 -8.59
N ARG A 162 14.73 -16.36 -8.81
CA ARG A 162 14.23 -15.58 -9.97
C ARG A 162 15.30 -14.60 -10.45
N PRO A 163 16.31 -15.08 -11.21
CA PRO A 163 17.42 -14.23 -11.70
C PRO A 163 16.96 -13.19 -12.75
N ASP A 164 15.81 -13.41 -13.36
CA ASP A 164 15.17 -12.51 -14.33
C ASP A 164 14.52 -11.27 -13.69
N LEU A 165 14.31 -11.28 -12.36
CA LEU A 165 13.65 -10.16 -11.67
C LEU A 165 14.63 -9.09 -11.22
N VAL A 166 14.31 -7.85 -11.55
CA VAL A 166 14.99 -6.66 -11.01
C VAL A 166 14.44 -6.36 -9.62
N ILE A 167 15.29 -6.50 -8.61
CA ILE A 167 14.94 -6.12 -7.24
C ILE A 167 15.49 -4.71 -7.00
N PRO A 168 14.65 -3.69 -6.79
CA PRO A 168 15.09 -2.34 -6.50
C PRO A 168 15.91 -2.28 -5.20
N GLU A 169 16.87 -1.39 -5.15
CA GLU A 169 17.70 -1.13 -3.97
C GLU A 169 16.98 -0.32 -2.91
#